data_81bdd280fdfce97d2568d53b88eb27e8
#
_entry.id   81bdd280fdfce97d2568d53b88eb27e8
#
_cell.length_a   1.000
_cell.length_b   1.000
_cell.length_c   1.000
_cell.angle_alpha   90.00
_cell.angle_beta   90.00
_cell.angle_gamma   90.00
#
_symmetry.space_group_name_H-M   'P 1'
#
loop_
_entity.id
_entity.type
_entity.pdbx_description
1 polymer ?
#
loop_
_entity_poly.entity_id
_entity_poly.type
_entity_poly.pdbx_seq_one_letter_code
_entity_poly.pdbx_strand_id
1 'polypeptide(L)'
;MTDQASILVYSDDRTVRESIRLALGRRVAADVPAVVITECATHQAVSKALDAGGFDLVVMDGEATPAGGMGLCRQVKDETPDCPPVLLLVARVADAWLATWSRADAVVSYPVDPIRLPAAAADLLRARLAREASAS
;
A
#
# COMPACT_ATOMS: atom_id res chain seq x y z
N MET A 1 -9.49 -1.97 18.98
CA MET A 1 -8.74 -1.07 18.11
C MET A 1 -7.25 -1.33 18.29
N THR A 2 -6.54 -1.45 17.22
CA THR A 2 -5.08 -1.61 17.28
C THR A 2 -4.43 -0.25 17.50
N ASP A 3 -3.40 -0.22 18.34
CA ASP A 3 -2.61 1.00 18.56
C ASP A 3 -1.63 1.27 17.42
N GLN A 4 -1.64 0.43 16.39
CA GLN A 4 -0.71 0.48 15.26
C GLN A 4 -1.44 0.30 13.94
N ALA A 5 -0.95 0.99 12.90
CA ALA A 5 -1.37 0.78 11.53
C ALA A 5 -0.34 -0.11 10.86
N SER A 6 -0.73 -1.30 10.46
CA SER A 6 0.15 -2.28 9.84
C SER A 6 0.16 -2.10 8.34
N ILE A 7 1.30 -1.74 7.78
CA ILE A 7 1.45 -1.42 6.35
C ILE A 7 2.43 -2.39 5.70
N LEU A 8 1.99 -3.04 4.63
CA LEU A 8 2.85 -3.86 3.79
C LEU A 8 3.40 -2.99 2.67
N VAL A 9 4.72 -3.00 2.47
CA VAL A 9 5.39 -2.25 1.41
C VAL A 9 6.06 -3.22 0.45
N TYR A 10 5.68 -3.16 -0.82
CA TYR A 10 6.24 -4.02 -1.86
C TYR A 10 7.00 -3.24 -2.91
N SER A 11 8.24 -3.60 -3.13
CA SER A 11 9.06 -3.28 -4.29
C SER A 11 10.22 -4.28 -4.34
N ASP A 12 10.66 -4.64 -5.53
CA ASP A 12 11.86 -5.45 -5.71
C ASP A 12 13.14 -4.63 -5.47
N ASP A 13 13.02 -3.30 -5.41
CA ASP A 13 14.13 -2.38 -5.22
C ASP A 13 14.18 -1.92 -3.75
N ARG A 14 15.25 -2.29 -3.06
CA ARG A 14 15.47 -1.92 -1.67
C ARG A 14 15.47 -0.40 -1.46
N THR A 15 16.02 0.35 -2.42
CA THR A 15 16.07 1.81 -2.33
C THR A 15 14.67 2.42 -2.37
N VAL A 16 13.80 1.87 -3.21
CA VAL A 16 12.41 2.31 -3.28
C VAL A 16 11.69 2.00 -1.97
N ARG A 17 11.86 0.79 -1.43
CA ARG A 17 11.24 0.43 -0.15
C ARG A 17 11.68 1.37 0.98
N GLU A 18 12.96 1.71 1.00
CA GLU A 18 13.48 2.65 2.00
C GLU A 18 12.87 4.04 1.84
N SER A 19 12.77 4.53 0.60
CA SER A 19 12.14 5.83 0.31
C SER A 19 10.70 5.87 0.78
N ILE A 20 9.95 4.81 0.55
CA ILE A 20 8.56 4.69 1.02
C ILE A 20 8.52 4.71 2.54
N ARG A 21 9.36 3.92 3.19
CA ARG A 21 9.42 3.85 4.65
C ARG A 21 9.73 5.21 5.27
N LEU A 22 10.70 5.93 4.70
CA LEU A 22 11.07 7.26 5.18
C LEU A 22 9.94 8.28 4.98
N ALA A 23 9.24 8.20 3.85
CA ALA A 23 8.11 9.09 3.55
C ALA A 23 6.94 8.84 4.50
N LEU A 24 6.63 7.59 4.81
CA LEU A 24 5.55 7.25 5.75
C LEU A 24 5.89 7.65 7.18
N GLY A 25 7.16 7.53 7.56
CA GLY A 25 7.60 7.88 8.90
C GLY A 25 6.98 7.00 9.98
N ARG A 26 6.87 7.54 11.18
CA ARG A 26 6.27 6.82 12.31
C ARG A 26 4.76 6.92 12.33
N ARG A 27 4.20 7.92 11.69
CA ARG A 27 2.75 8.21 11.67
C ARG A 27 2.46 9.05 10.44
N VAL A 28 1.47 8.66 9.66
CA VAL A 28 1.15 9.38 8.41
C VAL A 28 0.27 10.61 8.64
N ALA A 29 -0.44 10.66 9.77
CA ALA A 29 -1.23 11.82 10.18
C ALA A 29 -1.51 11.72 11.67
N ALA A 30 -1.84 12.84 12.30
CA ALA A 30 -2.04 12.91 13.75
C ALA A 30 -3.22 12.05 14.22
N ASP A 31 -4.21 11.85 13.37
CA ASP A 31 -5.45 11.14 13.71
C ASP A 31 -5.44 9.65 13.34
N VAL A 32 -4.32 9.13 12.87
CA VAL A 32 -4.19 7.70 12.58
C VAL A 32 -3.10 7.08 13.46
N PRO A 33 -3.19 5.76 13.74
CA PRO A 33 -2.22 5.10 14.62
C PRO A 33 -0.79 5.11 14.06
N ALA A 34 0.18 4.89 14.94
CA ALA A 34 1.58 4.75 14.56
C ALA A 34 1.77 3.60 13.57
N VAL A 35 2.70 3.78 12.64
CA VAL A 35 2.93 2.85 11.52
C VAL A 35 3.89 1.73 11.92
N VAL A 36 3.54 0.50 11.54
CA VAL A 36 4.45 -0.65 11.56
C VAL A 36 4.55 -1.17 10.14
N ILE A 37 5.76 -1.24 9.60
CA ILE A 37 5.98 -1.60 8.19
C ILE A 37 6.54 -3.01 8.08
N THR A 38 5.97 -3.79 7.17
CA THR A 38 6.51 -5.07 6.71
C THR A 38 6.93 -4.90 5.26
N GLU A 39 8.20 -5.13 4.96
CA GLU A 39 8.72 -5.01 3.61
C GLU A 39 8.70 -6.36 2.91
N CYS A 40 8.26 -6.35 1.64
CA CYS A 40 8.27 -7.53 0.77
C CYS A 40 8.99 -7.18 -0.51
N ALA A 41 9.88 -8.08 -0.96
CA ALA A 41 10.67 -7.89 -2.17
C ALA A 41 10.19 -8.77 -3.34
N THR A 42 9.27 -9.71 -3.10
CA THR A 42 8.79 -10.66 -4.10
C THR A 42 7.28 -10.82 -4.03
N HIS A 43 6.69 -11.32 -5.13
CA HIS A 43 5.27 -11.65 -5.17
C HIS A 43 4.91 -12.72 -4.14
N GLN A 44 5.77 -13.72 -3.98
CA GLN A 44 5.55 -14.79 -3.01
C GLN A 44 5.49 -14.25 -1.58
N ALA A 45 6.38 -13.32 -1.24
CA ALA A 45 6.38 -12.70 0.08
C ALA A 45 5.10 -11.91 0.34
N VAL A 46 4.60 -11.18 -0.67
CA VAL A 46 3.34 -10.44 -0.56
C VAL A 46 2.17 -11.40 -0.33
N SER A 47 2.07 -12.45 -1.16
CA SER A 47 0.99 -13.43 -1.04
C SER A 47 0.99 -14.09 0.34
N LYS A 48 2.16 -14.50 0.81
CA LYS A 48 2.30 -15.14 2.11
C LYS A 48 1.91 -14.20 3.25
N ALA A 49 2.33 -12.93 3.17
CA ALA A 49 2.00 -11.94 4.19
C ALA A 49 0.49 -11.66 4.24
N LEU A 50 -0.14 -11.50 3.07
CA LEU A 50 -1.59 -11.24 3.00
C LEU A 50 -2.41 -12.45 3.45
N ASP A 51 -1.94 -13.67 3.19
CA ASP A 51 -2.60 -14.88 3.68
C ASP A 51 -2.57 -14.95 5.22
N ALA A 52 -1.50 -14.48 5.82
CA ALA A 52 -1.40 -14.41 7.27
C ALA A 52 -2.31 -13.33 7.86
N GLY A 53 -2.63 -12.30 7.07
CA GLY A 53 -3.55 -11.24 7.46
C GLY A 53 -2.94 -10.19 8.39
N GLY A 54 -3.79 -9.27 8.84
CA GLY A 54 -3.40 -8.27 9.82
C GLY A 54 -2.90 -6.95 9.26
N PHE A 55 -3.02 -6.73 7.95
CA PHE A 55 -2.59 -5.48 7.32
C PHE A 55 -3.76 -4.51 7.15
N ASP A 56 -3.47 -3.23 7.37
CA ASP A 56 -4.44 -2.15 7.23
C ASP A 56 -4.29 -1.40 5.91
N LEU A 57 -3.11 -1.50 5.28
CA LEU A 57 -2.80 -0.82 4.03
C LEU A 57 -1.68 -1.57 3.32
N VAL A 58 -1.73 -1.59 1.99
CA VAL A 58 -0.64 -2.12 1.15
C VAL A 58 -0.16 -1.00 0.23
N VAL A 59 1.15 -0.74 0.22
CA VAL A 59 1.79 0.19 -0.70
C VAL A 59 2.60 -0.64 -1.69
N MET A 60 2.25 -0.54 -2.98
CA MET A 60 2.89 -1.34 -4.04
C MET A 60 3.58 -0.46 -5.06
N ASP A 61 4.81 -0.85 -5.40
CA ASP A 61 5.55 -0.25 -6.50
C ASP A 61 5.06 -0.82 -7.83
N GLY A 62 4.34 -0.01 -8.60
CA GLY A 62 3.80 -0.42 -9.90
C GLY A 62 4.88 -0.70 -10.94
N GLU A 63 6.10 -0.22 -10.70
CA GLU A 63 7.24 -0.40 -11.61
C GLU A 63 8.15 -1.56 -11.19
N ALA A 64 7.78 -2.32 -10.15
CA ALA A 64 8.60 -3.44 -9.68
C ALA A 64 8.70 -4.53 -10.75
N THR A 65 9.88 -5.13 -10.87
CA THR A 65 10.13 -6.23 -11.79
C THR A 65 10.13 -7.56 -11.03
N PRO A 66 9.94 -8.70 -11.70
CA PRO A 66 9.76 -8.86 -13.15
C PRO A 66 8.33 -8.65 -13.64
N ALA A 67 7.34 -8.74 -12.77
CA ALA A 67 5.94 -8.80 -13.20
C ALA A 67 5.17 -7.49 -13.01
N GLY A 68 5.76 -6.52 -12.33
CA GLY A 68 5.10 -5.24 -12.03
C GLY A 68 4.10 -5.31 -10.89
N GLY A 69 4.07 -4.25 -10.08
CA GLY A 69 3.14 -4.17 -8.96
C GLY A 69 1.68 -4.02 -9.37
N MET A 70 1.42 -3.51 -10.59
CA MET A 70 0.05 -3.36 -11.10
C MET A 70 -0.63 -4.71 -11.30
N GLY A 71 0.07 -5.68 -11.91
CA GLY A 71 -0.46 -7.04 -12.06
C GLY A 71 -0.66 -7.73 -10.72
N LEU A 72 0.28 -7.57 -9.83
CA LEU A 72 0.17 -8.12 -8.48
C LEU A 72 -0.99 -7.48 -7.72
N CYS A 73 -1.17 -6.16 -7.84
CA CYS A 73 -2.28 -5.45 -7.21
C CYS A 73 -3.62 -6.06 -7.65
N ARG A 74 -3.81 -6.25 -8.95
CA ARG A 74 -5.04 -6.86 -9.46
C ARG A 74 -5.22 -8.27 -8.91
N GLN A 75 -4.17 -9.06 -8.89
CA GLN A 75 -4.21 -10.41 -8.38
C GLN A 75 -4.63 -10.46 -6.90
N VAL A 76 -3.99 -9.64 -6.05
CA VAL A 76 -4.33 -9.67 -4.62
C VAL A 76 -5.74 -9.13 -4.36
N LYS A 77 -6.20 -8.15 -5.14
CA LYS A 77 -7.57 -7.64 -5.03
C LYS A 77 -8.59 -8.70 -5.39
N ASP A 78 -8.29 -9.52 -6.41
CA ASP A 78 -9.20 -10.57 -6.87
C ASP A 78 -9.19 -11.80 -5.94
N GLU A 79 -8.04 -12.13 -5.36
CA GLU A 79 -7.84 -13.40 -4.64
C GLU A 79 -7.87 -13.28 -3.12
N THR A 80 -7.69 -12.08 -2.56
CA THR A 80 -7.62 -11.90 -1.11
C THR A 80 -8.98 -11.49 -0.56
N PRO A 81 -9.62 -12.33 0.27
CA PRO A 81 -10.86 -11.93 0.93
C PRO A 81 -10.60 -10.74 1.86
N ASP A 82 -11.50 -9.77 1.84
CA ASP A 82 -11.36 -8.55 2.65
C ASP A 82 -9.98 -7.91 2.49
N CYS A 83 -9.56 -7.75 1.22
CA CYS A 83 -8.25 -7.21 0.89
C CYS A 83 -8.09 -5.81 1.46
N PRO A 84 -6.96 -5.51 2.13
CA PRO A 84 -6.67 -4.15 2.57
C PRO A 84 -6.62 -3.18 1.38
N PRO A 85 -6.86 -1.88 1.60
CA PRO A 85 -6.69 -0.91 0.52
C PRO A 85 -5.26 -0.93 -0.02
N VAL A 86 -5.13 -0.72 -1.33
CA VAL A 86 -3.84 -0.72 -2.02
C VAL A 86 -3.56 0.67 -2.58
N LEU A 87 -2.41 1.21 -2.19
CA LEU A 87 -1.85 2.45 -2.74
C LEU A 87 -0.77 2.06 -3.74
N LEU A 88 -0.96 2.44 -4.99
CA LEU A 88 -0.07 2.06 -6.08
C LEU A 88 0.81 3.23 -6.50
N LEU A 89 2.12 2.99 -6.61
CA LEU A 89 3.08 3.94 -7.16
C LEU A 89 3.25 3.67 -8.65
N VAL A 90 3.14 4.70 -9.48
CA VAL A 90 3.29 4.60 -10.93
C VAL A 90 4.33 5.61 -11.42
N ALA A 91 5.02 5.28 -12.51
CA ALA A 91 6.07 6.15 -13.05
C ALA A 91 5.49 7.45 -13.62
N ARG A 92 4.30 7.38 -14.23
CA ARG A 92 3.73 8.53 -14.93
C ARG A 92 2.23 8.62 -14.69
N VAL A 93 1.73 9.86 -14.59
CA VAL A 93 0.30 10.13 -14.48
C VAL A 93 -0.48 9.54 -15.69
N ALA A 94 0.16 9.50 -16.87
CA ALA A 94 -0.45 8.92 -18.06
C ALA A 94 -0.80 7.44 -17.90
N ASP A 95 -0.20 6.76 -16.90
CA ASP A 95 -0.47 5.36 -16.65
C ASP A 95 -1.62 5.14 -15.66
N ALA A 96 -2.35 6.19 -15.31
CA ALA A 96 -3.44 6.13 -14.34
C ALA A 96 -4.55 5.14 -14.75
N TRP A 97 -4.77 4.93 -16.07
CA TRP A 97 -5.74 3.94 -16.53
C TRP A 97 -5.35 2.51 -16.11
N LEU A 98 -4.04 2.25 -16.03
CA LEU A 98 -3.54 0.97 -15.54
C LEU A 98 -3.85 0.78 -14.05
N ALA A 99 -3.90 1.87 -13.30
CA ALA A 99 -4.31 1.82 -11.90
C ALA A 99 -5.78 1.38 -11.77
N THR A 100 -6.67 1.88 -12.63
CA THR A 100 -8.06 1.42 -12.69
C THR A 100 -8.12 -0.07 -13.02
N TRP A 101 -7.36 -0.50 -14.01
CA TRP A 101 -7.28 -1.91 -14.38
C TRP A 101 -6.79 -2.77 -13.22
N SER A 102 -5.82 -2.29 -12.44
CA SER A 102 -5.24 -3.03 -11.33
C SER A 102 -6.14 -3.07 -10.09
N ARG A 103 -7.20 -2.28 -10.07
CA ARG A 103 -8.14 -2.13 -8.94
C ARG A 103 -7.51 -1.49 -7.70
N ALA A 104 -6.46 -0.70 -7.89
CA ALA A 104 -5.86 0.05 -6.79
C ALA A 104 -6.85 1.05 -6.20
N ASP A 105 -6.78 1.27 -4.91
CA ASP A 105 -7.66 2.20 -4.20
C ASP A 105 -7.18 3.65 -4.30
N ALA A 106 -5.89 3.84 -4.49
CA ALA A 106 -5.29 5.16 -4.73
C ALA A 106 -4.01 5.01 -5.55
N VAL A 107 -3.60 6.09 -6.22
CA VAL A 107 -2.43 6.11 -7.09
C VAL A 107 -1.61 7.35 -6.77
N VAL A 108 -0.30 7.18 -6.65
CA VAL A 108 0.66 8.28 -6.48
C VAL A 108 1.79 8.07 -7.49
N SER A 109 2.21 9.15 -8.16
CA SER A 109 3.30 9.04 -9.14
C SER A 109 4.67 9.22 -8.49
N TYR A 110 5.69 8.62 -9.14
CA TYR A 110 7.08 8.87 -8.79
C TYR A 110 7.46 10.33 -9.09
N PRO A 111 8.48 10.85 -8.40
CA PRO A 111 9.26 10.22 -7.32
C PRO A 111 8.45 10.11 -6.03
N VAL A 112 8.92 9.27 -5.10
CA VAL A 112 8.29 9.14 -3.79
C VAL A 112 8.30 10.49 -3.10
N ASP A 113 7.12 11.02 -2.81
CA ASP A 113 6.96 12.37 -2.27
C ASP A 113 6.64 12.28 -0.77
N PRO A 114 7.44 12.93 0.09
CA PRO A 114 7.25 12.83 1.54
C PRO A 114 6.00 13.55 2.06
N ILE A 115 5.27 14.25 1.19
CA ILE A 115 4.02 14.92 1.53
C ILE A 115 2.83 14.16 0.93
N ARG A 116 2.89 13.85 -0.37
CA ARG A 116 1.79 13.19 -1.08
C ARG A 116 1.56 11.76 -0.65
N LEU A 117 2.65 11.00 -0.46
CA LEU A 117 2.51 9.59 -0.10
C LEU A 117 1.85 9.40 1.26
N PRO A 118 2.33 10.04 2.35
CA PRO A 118 1.65 9.90 3.63
C PRO A 118 0.23 10.45 3.62
N ALA A 119 -0.06 11.51 2.86
CA ALA A 119 -1.42 12.05 2.76
C ALA A 119 -2.37 11.02 2.14
N ALA A 120 -1.97 10.39 1.04
CA ALA A 120 -2.78 9.34 0.40
C ALA A 120 -2.94 8.13 1.31
N ALA A 121 -1.87 7.72 1.98
CA ALA A 121 -1.92 6.62 2.94
C ALA A 121 -2.88 6.93 4.10
N ALA A 122 -2.84 8.15 4.61
CA ALA A 122 -3.73 8.57 5.70
C ALA A 122 -5.20 8.49 5.29
N ASP A 123 -5.54 8.93 4.08
CA ASP A 123 -6.91 8.86 3.58
C ASP A 123 -7.43 7.41 3.51
N LEU A 124 -6.60 6.50 3.01
CA LEU A 124 -6.98 5.09 2.93
C LEU A 124 -7.10 4.45 4.31
N LEU A 125 -6.20 4.77 5.22
CA LEU A 125 -6.26 4.26 6.60
C LEU A 125 -7.50 4.77 7.33
N ARG A 126 -7.85 6.05 7.16
CA ARG A 126 -9.06 6.62 7.76
C ARG A 126 -10.31 5.89 7.27
N ALA A 127 -10.40 5.64 5.96
CA ALA A 127 -11.53 4.93 5.38
C ALA A 127 -11.60 3.49 5.91
N ARG A 128 -10.47 2.80 6.03
CA ARG A 128 -10.40 1.44 6.56
C ARG A 128 -10.86 1.40 8.02
N LEU A 129 -10.33 2.30 8.85
CA LEU A 129 -10.67 2.35 10.27
C LEU A 129 -12.14 2.71 10.49
N ALA A 130 -12.68 3.61 9.66
CA ALA A 130 -14.10 3.97 9.74
C ALA A 130 -15.01 2.77 9.41
N ARG A 131 -14.62 1.95 8.42
CA ARG A 131 -15.38 0.74 8.08
C ARG A 131 -15.32 -0.29 9.20
N GLU A 132 -14.17 -0.47 9.82
CA GLU A 132 -14.00 -1.40 10.94
C GLU A 132 -14.85 -0.96 12.13
N ALA A 133 -14.86 0.33 12.44
CA ALA A 133 -15.68 0.88 13.52
C ALA A 133 -17.17 0.67 13.25
N SER A 134 -17.60 0.83 11.99
CA SER A 134 -19.00 0.63 11.60
C SER A 134 -19.42 -0.83 11.62
N ALA A 135 -18.48 -1.75 11.41
CA ALA A 135 -18.74 -3.18 11.40
C ALA A 135 -18.83 -3.77 12.81
N SER A 136 -18.26 -3.08 13.79
CA SER A 136 -18.30 -3.54 15.18
C SER A 136 -19.50 -2.98 15.90
#